data_ec9a89633a3c1d8653fde4464dddc42f
#
_entry.id   ec9a89633a3c1d8653fde4464dddc42f
#
_cell.length_a   1.000
_cell.length_b   1.000
_cell.length_c   1.000
_cell.angle_alpha   90.00
_cell.angle_beta   90.00
_cell.angle_gamma   90.00
#
_symmetry.space_group_name_H-M   'P 1'
#
loop_
_entity.id
_entity.type
_entity.pdbx_description
1 polymer ?
#
loop_
_entity_poly.entity_id
_entity_poly.type
_entity_poly.pdbx_seq_one_letter_code
_entity_poly.pdbx_strand_id
1 'polypeptide(L)' 'MSNYTIILEYDAEEGGYTVTVPALPGCITQGESVEECIERAHEAIEGYIESLIAEGEAIPDERPD' A
#
# COMPACT_ATOMS: atom_id res chain seq x y z
N MET A 1 0.06 -16.34 -2.79
CA MET A 1 0.39 -15.06 -2.19
C MET A 1 0.27 -13.94 -3.19
N SER A 2 -0.40 -12.88 -2.82
CA SER A 2 -0.60 -11.76 -3.73
C SER A 2 0.56 -10.79 -3.65
N ASN A 3 0.94 -10.27 -4.79
CA ASN A 3 1.93 -9.21 -4.87
C ASN A 3 1.26 -7.96 -5.41
N TYR A 4 1.50 -6.85 -4.76
CA TYR A 4 0.95 -5.59 -5.18
C TYR A 4 2.05 -4.61 -5.49
N THR A 5 1.85 -3.85 -6.56
CA THR A 5 2.76 -2.77 -6.90
C THR A 5 2.58 -1.63 -5.91
N ILE A 6 3.67 -1.04 -5.47
CA ILE A 6 3.61 0.17 -4.66
C ILE A 6 4.32 1.28 -5.41
N ILE A 7 3.84 2.49 -5.22
CA ILE A 7 4.41 3.67 -5.83
C ILE A 7 4.94 4.57 -4.73
N LEU A 8 6.21 4.93 -4.81
CA LEU A 8 6.84 5.82 -3.85
C LEU A 8 7.05 7.17 -4.50
N GLU A 9 6.58 8.22 -3.84
CA GLU A 9 6.73 9.57 -4.32
C GLU A 9 7.49 10.38 -3.29
N TYR A 10 8.63 10.95 -3.68
CA TYR A 10 9.42 11.73 -2.76
C TYR A 10 8.76 13.07 -2.47
N ASP A 11 8.71 13.44 -1.20
CA ASP A 11 8.15 14.72 -0.78
C ASP A 11 9.30 15.71 -0.58
N ALA A 12 9.47 16.61 -1.55
CA ALA A 12 10.58 17.53 -1.52
C ALA A 12 10.45 18.57 -0.41
N GLU A 13 9.24 18.81 0.06
CA GLU A 13 9.03 19.85 1.07
C GLU A 13 9.31 19.36 2.47
N GLU A 14 8.83 18.17 2.79
CA GLU A 14 8.96 17.65 4.14
C GLU A 14 9.95 16.52 4.26
N GLY A 15 10.41 16.01 3.14
CA GLY A 15 11.28 14.84 3.15
C GLY A 15 10.45 13.58 3.26
N GLY A 16 11.13 12.45 3.01
CA GLY A 16 10.43 11.18 3.07
C GLY A 16 9.63 10.91 1.81
N TYR A 17 8.80 9.88 1.88
CA TYR A 17 8.06 9.40 0.71
C TYR A 17 6.61 9.13 1.07
N THR A 18 5.74 9.36 0.10
CA THR A 18 4.36 8.89 0.16
C THR A 18 4.27 7.58 -0.59
N VAL A 19 3.59 6.61 -0.02
CA VAL A 19 3.46 5.27 -0.59
C VAL A 19 2.01 5.03 -0.96
N THR A 20 1.77 4.68 -2.21
CA THR A 20 0.44 4.37 -2.70
C THR A 20 0.41 2.95 -3.22
N VAL A 21 -0.67 2.23 -2.93
CA VAL A 21 -0.90 0.88 -3.47
C VAL A 21 -2.08 0.98 -4.44
N PRO A 22 -1.80 1.13 -5.75
CA PRO A 22 -2.87 1.45 -6.71
C PRO A 22 -3.99 0.43 -6.76
N ALA A 23 -3.69 -0.85 -6.56
CA ALA A 23 -4.73 -1.88 -6.63
C ALA A 23 -5.68 -1.83 -5.45
N LEU A 24 -5.31 -1.14 -4.37
CA LEU A 24 -6.12 -1.05 -3.16
C LEU A 24 -6.52 0.40 -2.94
N PRO A 25 -7.72 0.78 -3.40
CA PRO A 25 -8.13 2.20 -3.31
C PRO A 25 -8.06 2.72 -1.88
N GLY A 26 -7.43 3.87 -1.73
CA GLY A 26 -7.28 4.48 -0.42
C GLY A 26 -6.16 3.94 0.42
N CYS A 27 -5.42 2.95 -0.07
CA CYS A 27 -4.31 2.38 0.69
C CYS A 27 -3.07 3.24 0.48
N ILE A 28 -2.86 4.17 1.38
CA ILE A 28 -1.77 5.14 1.29
C ILE A 28 -1.06 5.20 2.63
N THR A 29 0.27 5.22 2.60
CA THR A 29 1.05 5.37 3.81
C THR A 29 2.27 6.21 3.49
N GLN A 30 3.22 6.26 4.41
CA GLN A 30 4.41 7.08 4.19
C GLN A 30 5.57 6.50 4.97
N GLY A 31 6.78 6.92 4.61
CA GLY A 31 7.98 6.47 5.28
C GLY A 31 9.13 7.42 5.00
N GLU A 32 10.17 7.35 5.84
CA GLU A 32 11.31 8.22 5.73
C GLU A 32 12.37 7.71 4.76
N SER A 33 12.38 6.41 4.51
CA SER A 33 13.35 5.79 3.61
C SER A 33 12.63 4.77 2.77
N VAL A 34 13.30 4.31 1.70
CA VAL A 34 12.72 3.28 0.86
C VAL A 34 12.46 2.01 1.67
N GLU A 35 13.40 1.64 2.53
CA GLU A 35 13.22 0.45 3.36
C GLU A 35 12.02 0.57 4.28
N GLU A 36 11.88 1.72 4.92
CA GLU A 36 10.74 1.93 5.80
C GLU A 36 9.44 1.91 5.01
N CYS A 37 9.46 2.48 3.80
CA CYS A 37 8.26 2.48 2.96
C CYS A 37 7.81 1.07 2.64
N ILE A 38 8.75 0.18 2.38
CA ILE A 38 8.40 -1.21 2.08
C ILE A 38 7.75 -1.87 3.28
N GLU A 39 8.30 -1.63 4.48
CA GLU A 39 7.71 -2.17 5.70
C GLU A 39 6.32 -1.62 5.94
N ARG A 40 6.17 -0.30 5.77
CA ARG A 40 4.87 0.33 5.97
C ARG A 40 3.86 -0.15 4.97
N ALA A 41 4.30 -0.37 3.73
CA ALA A 41 3.40 -0.88 2.70
C ALA A 41 2.89 -2.27 3.06
N HIS A 42 3.77 -3.13 3.56
CA HIS A 42 3.36 -4.46 4.00
C HIS A 42 2.28 -4.38 5.07
N GLU A 43 2.50 -3.53 6.07
CA GLU A 43 1.53 -3.39 7.14
C GLU A 43 0.21 -2.83 6.63
N ALA A 44 0.29 -1.84 5.76
CA ALA A 44 -0.92 -1.21 5.23
C ALA A 44 -1.73 -2.19 4.39
N ILE A 45 -1.04 -2.99 3.57
CA ILE A 45 -1.71 -3.96 2.73
C ILE A 45 -2.36 -5.04 3.58
N GLU A 46 -1.65 -5.54 4.59
CA GLU A 46 -2.21 -6.55 5.47
C GLU A 46 -3.47 -6.06 6.17
N GLY A 47 -3.41 -4.85 6.71
CA GLY A 47 -4.57 -4.30 7.39
C GLY A 47 -5.74 -4.07 6.45
N TYR A 48 -5.43 -3.60 5.25
CA TYR A 48 -6.46 -3.37 4.25
C TYR A 48 -7.18 -4.66 3.89
N ILE A 49 -6.40 -5.71 3.64
CA ILE A 49 -6.98 -6.99 3.24
C ILE A 49 -7.75 -7.62 4.39
N GLU A 50 -7.25 -7.49 5.61
CA GLU A 50 -7.99 -8.00 6.77
C GLU A 50 -9.35 -7.32 6.91
N SER A 51 -9.39 -6.02 6.65
CA SER A 51 -10.66 -5.30 6.69
C SER A 51 -11.62 -5.82 5.64
N LEU A 52 -11.12 -6.08 4.44
CA LEU A 52 -11.97 -6.61 3.37
C LEU A 52 -12.54 -7.95 3.75
N ILE A 53 -11.71 -8.82 4.30
CA ILE A 53 -12.15 -10.14 4.71
C ILE A 53 -13.21 -10.04 5.80
N ALA A 54 -12.98 -9.16 6.77
CA ALA A 54 -13.91 -8.99 7.87
C ALA A 54 -15.27 -8.49 7.39
N GLU A 55 -15.28 -7.72 6.31
CA GLU A 55 -16.53 -7.19 5.76
C GLU A 55 -17.10 -8.05 4.65
N GLY A 56 -16.46 -9.15 4.34
CA GLY A 56 -16.97 -10.05 3.32
C GLY A 56 -16.82 -9.53 1.91
N GLU A 57 -15.86 -8.63 1.70
CA GLU A 57 -15.65 -8.04 0.39
C GLU A 57 -14.55 -8.75 -0.37
N ALA A 58 -14.63 -8.66 -1.69
CA ALA A 58 -13.62 -9.30 -2.54
C ALA A 58 -12.29 -8.59 -2.42
N ILE A 59 -11.21 -9.38 -2.50
CA ILE A 59 -9.87 -8.82 -2.46
C ILE A 59 -9.46 -8.46 -3.88
N PRO A 60 -9.11 -7.18 -4.13
CA PRO A 60 -8.72 -6.75 -5.47
C PRO A 60 -7.48 -7.49 -5.96
N ASP A 61 -7.43 -7.72 -7.25
CA ASP A 61 -6.30 -8.36 -7.89
C ASP A 61 -5.41 -7.27 -8.50
N GLU A 62 -4.11 -7.47 -8.38
CA GLU A 62 -3.16 -6.53 -8.97
C GLU A 62 -3.28 -6.51 -10.49
N ARG A 63 -3.48 -7.66 -11.10
CA ARG A 63 -3.53 -7.75 -12.56
C ARG A 63 -4.92 -7.47 -13.06
N PRO A 64 -5.04 -6.52 -13.98
CA PRO A 64 -6.36 -6.09 -14.42
C PRO A 64 -7.09 -7.07 -15.31
N ASP A 65 -6.42 -7.98 -15.94
CA ASP A 65 -7.14 -8.91 -16.81
C ASP A 65 -7.27 -10.28 -16.17
#